data_aa27488f2639b6636d43f5cd52ef0d77
#
_entry.id   aa27488f2639b6636d43f5cd52ef0d77
#
_cell.length_a   1.000
_cell.length_b   1.000
_cell.length_c   1.000
_cell.angle_alpha   90.00
_cell.angle_beta   90.00
_cell.angle_gamma   90.00
#
_symmetry.space_group_name_H-M   'P 1'
#
loop_
_entity.id
_entity.type
_entity.pdbx_description
1 polymer ?
#
loop_
_entity_poly.entity_id
_entity_poly.type
_entity_poly.pdbx_seq_one_letter_code
_entity_poly.pdbx_strand_id
1 'polypeptide(L)'
;NIPVIALTATATQKVQSDIVKYLGLRNPNIFISSFNRSNLYYEVQPKQKKDQVVKTIVKFISQNKGKSGIIYTLNRKTTEELAQMLVANGIKAVAYHAGLDSKLRTLRQDQFLGEEVQVIVATIAFGMGIDKPDVRFVIHYNMPKSIENYYQETGRAGRDGLEGKCILF
;
A
#
# COMPACT_ATOMS: atom_id res chain seq x y z
N ASN A 1 23.73 30.08 8.30
CA ASN A 1 23.75 28.67 7.86
C ASN A 1 22.63 27.93 8.59
N ILE A 2 21.63 27.49 7.86
CA ILE A 2 20.54 26.66 8.40
C ILE A 2 20.89 25.20 8.08
N PRO A 3 20.84 24.29 9.06
CA PRO A 3 21.00 22.85 8.80
C PRO A 3 19.86 22.36 7.88
N VAL A 4 20.22 21.57 6.88
CA VAL A 4 19.25 20.98 5.93
C VAL A 4 19.35 19.47 6.00
N ILE A 5 18.23 18.79 6.14
CA ILE A 5 18.11 17.33 6.02
C ILE A 5 17.17 17.00 4.85
N ALA A 6 17.59 16.07 4.00
CA ALA A 6 16.78 15.54 2.92
C ALA A 6 16.48 14.07 3.18
N LEU A 7 15.21 13.68 3.16
CA LEU A 7 14.75 12.33 3.41
C LEU A 7 13.95 11.84 2.21
N THR A 8 14.20 10.61 1.78
CA THR A 8 13.44 9.94 0.71
C THR A 8 13.38 8.45 0.96
N ALA A 9 12.28 7.82 0.57
CA ALA A 9 12.11 6.38 0.65
C ALA A 9 12.74 5.64 -0.55
N THR A 10 12.78 6.29 -1.71
CA THR A 10 13.21 5.68 -2.97
C THR A 10 13.98 6.69 -3.80
N ALA A 11 15.30 6.63 -3.75
CA ALA A 11 16.14 7.48 -4.59
C ALA A 11 17.21 6.63 -5.29
N THR A 12 17.21 6.67 -6.62
CA THR A 12 18.32 6.14 -7.42
C THR A 12 19.58 6.98 -7.18
N GLN A 13 20.76 6.46 -7.51
CA GLN A 13 22.01 7.22 -7.37
C GLN A 13 21.98 8.59 -8.06
N LYS A 14 21.32 8.65 -9.23
CA LYS A 14 21.14 9.91 -9.95
C LYS A 14 20.31 10.90 -9.13
N VAL A 15 19.18 10.45 -8.59
CA VAL A 15 18.30 11.30 -7.75
C VAL A 15 19.01 11.74 -6.48
N GLN A 16 19.83 10.89 -5.85
CA GLN A 16 20.63 11.25 -4.67
C GLN A 16 21.61 12.37 -5.03
N SER A 17 22.33 12.26 -6.16
CA SER A 17 23.23 13.29 -6.64
C SER A 17 22.52 14.61 -6.95
N ASP A 18 21.34 14.53 -7.56
CA ASP A 18 20.51 15.69 -7.87
C ASP A 18 20.03 16.40 -6.58
N ILE A 19 19.62 15.65 -5.55
CA ILE A 19 19.25 16.21 -4.23
C ILE A 19 20.41 17.02 -3.63
N VAL A 20 21.62 16.45 -3.58
CA VAL A 20 22.81 17.12 -3.06
C VAL A 20 23.07 18.43 -3.82
N LYS A 21 23.03 18.35 -5.16
CA LYS A 21 23.29 19.49 -6.04
C LYS A 21 22.24 20.59 -5.91
N TYR A 22 20.94 20.25 -6.02
CA TYR A 22 19.87 21.26 -6.04
C TYR A 22 19.61 21.90 -4.68
N LEU A 23 19.84 21.16 -3.59
CA LEU A 23 19.76 21.72 -2.24
C LEU A 23 21.06 22.42 -1.80
N GLY A 24 22.12 22.42 -2.62
CA GLY A 24 23.39 23.06 -2.31
C GLY A 24 24.05 22.50 -1.05
N LEU A 25 23.89 21.20 -0.79
CA LEU A 25 24.43 20.56 0.43
C LEU A 25 25.94 20.53 0.38
N ARG A 26 26.60 21.09 1.41
CA ARG A 26 28.06 21.13 1.53
C ARG A 26 28.53 19.95 2.38
N ASN A 27 29.30 19.03 1.78
CA ASN A 27 29.84 17.85 2.44
C ASN A 27 28.77 17.09 3.25
N PRO A 28 27.64 16.67 2.63
CA PRO A 28 26.57 16.02 3.36
C PRO A 28 26.98 14.62 3.81
N ASN A 29 26.53 14.22 5.00
CA ASN A 29 26.55 12.82 5.39
C ASN A 29 25.40 12.10 4.67
N ILE A 30 25.71 11.05 3.93
CA ILE A 30 24.72 10.28 3.16
C ILE A 30 24.55 8.91 3.83
N PHE A 31 23.32 8.61 4.27
CA PHE A 31 22.95 7.33 4.86
C PHE A 31 22.02 6.59 3.91
N ILE A 32 22.39 5.39 3.51
CA ILE A 32 21.62 4.55 2.61
C ILE A 32 21.33 3.23 3.32
N SER A 33 20.05 2.91 3.50
CA SER A 33 19.59 1.62 3.99
C SER A 33 19.24 0.68 2.84
N SER A 34 19.32 -0.63 3.09
CA SER A 34 18.89 -1.62 2.12
C SER A 34 17.40 -1.47 1.79
N PHE A 35 17.05 -1.61 0.52
CA PHE A 35 15.67 -1.69 0.07
C PHE A 35 15.03 -3.04 0.35
N ASN A 36 15.82 -4.05 0.68
CA ASN A 36 15.30 -5.38 0.96
C ASN A 36 14.59 -5.43 2.31
N ARG A 37 13.30 -5.74 2.27
CA ARG A 37 12.45 -5.97 3.43
C ARG A 37 12.31 -7.47 3.63
N SER A 38 13.18 -8.07 4.43
CA SER A 38 13.24 -9.53 4.64
C SER A 38 11.97 -10.13 5.26
N ASN A 39 11.15 -9.29 5.89
CA ASN A 39 9.87 -9.68 6.47
C ASN A 39 8.70 -9.65 5.47
N LEU A 40 8.92 -9.25 4.21
CA LEU A 40 7.87 -9.23 3.19
C LEU A 40 8.05 -10.39 2.21
N TYR A 41 6.99 -11.18 2.05
CA TYR A 41 6.92 -12.22 1.04
C TYR A 41 6.17 -11.71 -0.19
N TYR A 42 6.81 -11.78 -1.35
CA TYR A 42 6.25 -11.34 -2.63
C TYR A 42 5.78 -12.52 -3.45
N GLU A 43 4.55 -12.45 -3.94
CA GLU A 43 3.93 -13.47 -4.77
C GLU A 43 3.30 -12.83 -6.00
N VAL A 44 3.62 -13.34 -7.18
CA VAL A 44 2.97 -12.95 -8.44
C VAL A 44 2.09 -14.09 -8.90
N GLN A 45 0.82 -13.81 -9.06
CA GLN A 45 -0.17 -14.77 -9.55
C GLN A 45 -0.26 -14.72 -11.08
N PRO A 46 -0.45 -15.86 -11.75
CA PRO A 46 -0.69 -15.87 -13.18
C PRO A 46 -1.99 -15.13 -13.51
N LYS A 47 -2.06 -14.56 -14.71
CA LYS A 47 -3.26 -13.87 -15.18
C LYS A 47 -4.47 -14.79 -15.14
N GLN A 48 -5.52 -14.35 -14.47
CA GLN A 48 -6.76 -15.08 -14.27
C GLN A 48 -7.97 -14.26 -14.75
N LYS A 49 -9.12 -14.93 -14.94
CA LYS A 49 -10.39 -14.23 -15.17
C LYS A 49 -10.78 -13.46 -13.90
N LYS A 50 -11.45 -12.29 -14.07
CA LYS A 50 -11.86 -11.39 -12.98
C LYS A 50 -12.52 -12.16 -11.81
N ASP A 51 -13.46 -13.04 -12.10
CA ASP A 51 -14.20 -13.78 -11.08
C ASP A 51 -13.31 -14.75 -10.28
N GLN A 52 -12.29 -15.32 -10.92
CA GLN A 52 -11.32 -16.20 -10.25
C GLN A 52 -10.40 -15.40 -9.33
N VAL A 53 -9.95 -14.22 -9.78
CA VAL A 53 -9.16 -13.30 -8.94
C VAL A 53 -9.94 -12.92 -7.69
N VAL A 54 -11.20 -12.51 -7.83
CA VAL A 54 -12.05 -12.16 -6.68
C VAL A 54 -12.22 -13.34 -5.73
N LYS A 55 -12.51 -14.54 -6.24
CA LYS A 55 -12.62 -15.76 -5.41
C LYS A 55 -11.32 -16.06 -4.66
N THR A 56 -10.17 -15.91 -5.34
CA THR A 56 -8.86 -16.13 -4.73
C THR A 56 -8.61 -15.12 -3.60
N ILE A 57 -8.92 -13.85 -3.82
CA ILE A 57 -8.80 -12.78 -2.82
C ILE A 57 -9.70 -13.06 -1.61
N VAL A 58 -10.99 -13.38 -1.84
CA VAL A 58 -11.95 -13.71 -0.77
C VAL A 58 -11.46 -14.89 0.06
N LYS A 59 -11.02 -15.97 -0.61
CA LYS A 59 -10.47 -17.16 0.08
C LYS A 59 -9.24 -16.80 0.92
N PHE A 60 -8.30 -16.04 0.35
CA PHE A 60 -7.09 -15.59 1.05
C PHE A 60 -7.43 -14.78 2.31
N ILE A 61 -8.32 -13.78 2.20
CA ILE A 61 -8.71 -12.93 3.33
C ILE A 61 -9.45 -13.76 4.39
N SER A 62 -10.33 -14.69 3.98
CA SER A 62 -11.05 -15.57 4.90
C SER A 62 -10.13 -16.49 5.71
N GLN A 63 -8.99 -16.90 5.12
CA GLN A 63 -7.94 -17.66 5.81
C GLN A 63 -7.07 -16.77 6.73
N ASN A 64 -7.13 -15.46 6.56
CA ASN A 64 -6.38 -14.47 7.33
C ASN A 64 -7.30 -13.57 8.16
N LYS A 65 -8.33 -14.15 8.80
CA LYS A 65 -9.26 -13.42 9.67
C LYS A 65 -8.51 -12.65 10.77
N GLY A 66 -8.97 -11.42 11.03
CA GLY A 66 -8.35 -10.54 12.03
C GLY A 66 -7.05 -9.86 11.58
N LYS A 67 -6.57 -10.14 10.36
CA LYS A 67 -5.37 -9.49 9.82
C LYS A 67 -5.76 -8.35 8.92
N SER A 68 -5.24 -7.15 9.17
CA SER A 68 -5.48 -5.97 8.35
C SER A 68 -4.78 -6.04 7.00
N GLY A 69 -5.44 -5.56 5.94
CA GLY A 69 -4.85 -5.53 4.60
C GLY A 69 -5.33 -4.41 3.69
N ILE A 70 -4.52 -4.13 2.67
CA ILE A 70 -4.80 -3.12 1.66
C ILE A 70 -4.90 -3.80 0.30
N ILE A 71 -5.91 -3.44 -0.50
CA ILE A 71 -6.03 -3.90 -1.89
C ILE A 71 -5.98 -2.70 -2.80
N TYR A 72 -4.96 -2.63 -3.66
CA TYR A 72 -4.80 -1.56 -4.64
C TYR A 72 -5.47 -1.88 -5.96
N THR A 73 -6.20 -0.90 -6.50
CA THR A 73 -6.86 -0.93 -7.80
C THR A 73 -6.51 0.33 -8.61
N LEU A 74 -6.68 0.29 -9.93
CA LEU A 74 -6.34 1.44 -10.78
C LEU A 74 -7.42 2.51 -10.86
N ASN A 75 -8.69 2.18 -10.65
CA ASN A 75 -9.79 3.12 -10.86
C ASN A 75 -10.87 3.03 -9.77
N ARG A 76 -11.62 4.14 -9.61
CA ARG A 76 -12.63 4.31 -8.57
C ARG A 76 -13.74 3.27 -8.64
N LYS A 77 -14.25 2.97 -9.85
CA LYS A 77 -15.33 2.01 -10.06
C LYS A 77 -14.94 0.61 -9.58
N THR A 78 -13.76 0.12 -9.99
CA THR A 78 -13.25 -1.18 -9.53
C THR A 78 -13.02 -1.20 -8.02
N THR A 79 -12.56 -0.08 -7.44
CA THR A 79 -12.41 0.06 -5.98
C THR A 79 -13.72 -0.19 -5.25
N GLU A 80 -14.79 0.48 -5.69
CA GLU A 80 -16.12 0.35 -5.07
C GLU A 80 -16.74 -1.03 -5.29
N GLU A 81 -16.70 -1.54 -6.54
CA GLU A 81 -17.22 -2.87 -6.88
C GLU A 81 -16.53 -3.96 -6.04
N LEU A 82 -15.20 -3.92 -5.94
CA LEU A 82 -14.45 -4.93 -5.20
C LEU A 82 -14.73 -4.85 -3.69
N ALA A 83 -14.81 -3.64 -3.12
CA ALA A 83 -15.17 -3.47 -1.72
C ALA A 83 -16.59 -4.04 -1.44
N GLN A 84 -17.58 -3.77 -2.30
CA GLN A 84 -18.92 -4.34 -2.19
C GLN A 84 -18.92 -5.87 -2.28
N MET A 85 -18.14 -6.44 -3.20
CA MET A 85 -18.00 -7.90 -3.32
C MET A 85 -17.41 -8.53 -2.05
N LEU A 86 -16.41 -7.89 -1.45
CA LEU A 86 -15.83 -8.35 -0.19
C LEU A 86 -16.86 -8.32 0.95
N VAL A 87 -17.62 -7.23 1.07
CA VAL A 87 -18.69 -7.10 2.07
C VAL A 87 -19.77 -8.16 1.87
N ALA A 88 -20.18 -8.42 0.62
CA ALA A 88 -21.16 -9.47 0.30
C ALA A 88 -20.65 -10.89 0.67
N ASN A 89 -19.34 -11.07 0.80
CA ASN A 89 -18.71 -12.31 1.27
C ASN A 89 -18.36 -12.29 2.76
N GLY A 90 -18.93 -11.36 3.53
CA GLY A 90 -18.77 -11.28 5.00
C GLY A 90 -17.44 -10.69 5.46
N ILE A 91 -16.68 -10.04 4.57
CA ILE A 91 -15.42 -9.37 4.90
C ILE A 91 -15.71 -7.90 5.20
N LYS A 92 -15.29 -7.41 6.36
CA LYS A 92 -15.39 -5.99 6.70
C LYS A 92 -14.43 -5.17 5.83
N ALA A 93 -14.94 -4.54 4.78
CA ALA A 93 -14.14 -3.79 3.81
C ALA A 93 -14.77 -2.45 3.48
N VAL A 94 -13.93 -1.46 3.17
CA VAL A 94 -14.35 -0.15 2.66
C VAL A 94 -13.56 0.25 1.44
N ALA A 95 -14.19 1.03 0.54
CA ALA A 95 -13.52 1.62 -0.61
C ALA A 95 -12.88 2.97 -0.23
N TYR A 96 -11.71 3.29 -0.82
CA TYR A 96 -11.04 4.58 -0.61
C TYR A 96 -10.46 5.11 -1.92
N HIS A 97 -10.87 6.30 -2.32
CA HIS A 97 -10.32 6.98 -3.51
C HIS A 97 -10.56 8.50 -3.45
N ALA A 98 -9.84 9.25 -4.27
CA ALA A 98 -9.90 10.72 -4.29
C ALA A 98 -11.27 11.29 -4.71
N GLY A 99 -12.18 10.49 -5.27
CA GLY A 99 -13.53 10.92 -5.63
C GLY A 99 -14.52 10.96 -4.47
N LEU A 100 -14.15 10.42 -3.31
CA LEU A 100 -14.95 10.55 -2.08
C LEU A 100 -14.77 11.94 -1.49
N ASP A 101 -15.80 12.45 -0.80
CA ASP A 101 -15.66 13.67 -0.04
C ASP A 101 -14.64 13.51 1.11
N SER A 102 -14.13 14.62 1.63
CA SER A 102 -13.06 14.59 2.64
C SER A 102 -13.49 13.95 3.95
N LYS A 103 -14.74 14.17 4.38
CA LYS A 103 -15.25 13.60 5.64
C LYS A 103 -15.37 12.08 5.54
N LEU A 104 -15.88 11.57 4.42
CA LEU A 104 -15.99 10.13 4.19
C LEU A 104 -14.60 9.48 4.06
N ARG A 105 -13.63 10.14 3.44
CA ARG A 105 -12.25 9.66 3.39
C ARG A 105 -11.64 9.52 4.78
N THR A 106 -11.79 10.57 5.61
CA THR A 106 -11.31 10.53 6.99
C THR A 106 -11.99 9.41 7.77
N LEU A 107 -13.32 9.29 7.69
CA LEU A 107 -14.06 8.22 8.37
C LEU A 107 -13.55 6.82 7.98
N ARG A 108 -13.41 6.55 6.67
CA ARG A 108 -12.95 5.23 6.20
C ARG A 108 -11.49 4.94 6.59
N GLN A 109 -10.67 5.97 6.63
CA GLN A 109 -9.30 5.86 7.14
C GLN A 109 -9.29 5.53 8.63
N ASP A 110 -10.09 6.23 9.44
CA ASP A 110 -10.18 6.01 10.88
C ASP A 110 -10.73 4.60 11.19
N GLN A 111 -11.74 4.15 10.45
CA GLN A 111 -12.26 2.79 10.56
C GLN A 111 -11.19 1.72 10.28
N PHE A 112 -10.31 1.96 9.30
CA PHE A 112 -9.22 1.03 9.01
C PHE A 112 -8.11 1.09 10.07
N LEU A 113 -7.73 2.28 10.53
CA LEU A 113 -6.74 2.45 11.58
C LEU A 113 -7.24 1.90 12.93
N GLY A 114 -8.52 2.09 13.24
CA GLY A 114 -9.19 1.61 14.45
C GLY A 114 -9.66 0.16 14.39
N GLU A 115 -9.32 -0.60 13.31
CA GLU A 115 -9.66 -2.02 13.13
C GLU A 115 -11.17 -2.33 13.08
N GLU A 116 -12.01 -1.31 12.87
CA GLU A 116 -13.44 -1.51 12.63
C GLU A 116 -13.69 -2.23 11.31
N VAL A 117 -12.79 -2.02 10.33
CA VAL A 117 -12.74 -2.74 9.06
C VAL A 117 -11.40 -3.46 8.91
N GLN A 118 -11.46 -4.65 8.32
CA GLN A 118 -10.29 -5.50 8.10
C GLN A 118 -9.51 -5.07 6.86
N VAL A 119 -10.21 -4.65 5.81
CA VAL A 119 -9.63 -4.39 4.50
C VAL A 119 -10.02 -3.01 3.99
N ILE A 120 -9.04 -2.29 3.47
CA ILE A 120 -9.29 -1.11 2.66
C ILE A 120 -8.97 -1.40 1.19
N VAL A 121 -9.97 -1.23 0.32
CA VAL A 121 -9.78 -1.31 -1.13
C VAL A 121 -9.57 0.09 -1.65
N ALA A 122 -8.43 0.37 -2.28
CA ALA A 122 -8.04 1.75 -2.56
C ALA A 122 -7.39 1.93 -3.93
N THR A 123 -7.49 3.16 -4.45
CA THR A 123 -6.55 3.65 -5.45
C THR A 123 -5.27 4.16 -4.77
N ILE A 124 -4.28 4.58 -5.56
CA ILE A 124 -3.04 5.22 -5.06
C ILE A 124 -3.29 6.44 -4.15
N ALA A 125 -4.53 6.95 -4.09
CA ALA A 125 -4.92 8.03 -3.18
C ALA A 125 -4.81 7.63 -1.70
N PHE A 126 -4.86 6.33 -1.39
CA PHE A 126 -4.62 5.81 -0.05
C PHE A 126 -3.15 5.51 0.13
N GLY A 127 -2.44 6.43 0.74
CA GLY A 127 -1.01 6.23 0.85
C GLY A 127 -0.27 7.27 1.66
N MET A 128 -0.26 8.52 1.25
CA MET A 128 0.44 9.55 1.99
C MET A 128 -0.16 9.74 3.39
N GLY A 129 0.69 9.70 4.41
CA GLY A 129 0.27 9.93 5.80
C GLY A 129 -0.42 8.74 6.48
N ILE A 130 -0.52 7.58 5.84
CA ILE A 130 -1.06 6.37 6.48
C ILE A 130 0.06 5.64 7.21
N ASP A 131 -0.03 5.60 8.52
CA ASP A 131 0.89 4.86 9.38
C ASP A 131 0.12 3.83 10.23
N LYS A 132 -0.12 2.66 9.63
CA LYS A 132 -0.63 1.46 10.31
C LYS A 132 0.48 0.40 10.25
N PRO A 133 1.15 0.11 11.39
CA PRO A 133 2.32 -0.75 11.40
C PRO A 133 2.01 -2.22 11.11
N ASP A 134 0.84 -2.68 11.46
CA ASP A 134 0.39 -4.06 11.47
C ASP A 134 -0.41 -4.50 10.23
N VAL A 135 -0.21 -3.86 9.09
CA VAL A 135 -0.76 -4.33 7.81
C VAL A 135 -0.10 -5.65 7.44
N ARG A 136 -0.87 -6.73 7.41
CA ARG A 136 -0.35 -8.08 7.15
C ARG A 136 -0.32 -8.47 5.69
N PHE A 137 -1.11 -7.81 4.84
CA PHE A 137 -1.06 -8.07 3.41
C PHE A 137 -1.35 -6.82 2.57
N VAL A 138 -0.69 -6.76 1.42
CA VAL A 138 -0.96 -5.80 0.36
C VAL A 138 -1.22 -6.58 -0.92
N ILE A 139 -2.39 -6.39 -1.51
CA ILE A 139 -2.80 -7.04 -2.75
C ILE A 139 -2.89 -6.00 -3.85
N HIS A 140 -2.25 -6.24 -4.98
CA HIS A 140 -2.44 -5.49 -6.20
C HIS A 140 -3.41 -6.25 -7.12
N TYR A 141 -4.63 -5.74 -7.22
CA TYR A 141 -5.65 -6.27 -8.13
C TYR A 141 -5.32 -5.98 -9.59
N ASN A 142 -4.56 -4.94 -9.83
CA ASN A 142 -4.05 -4.53 -11.12
C ASN A 142 -2.54 -4.25 -11.03
N MET A 143 -1.82 -4.46 -12.14
CA MET A 143 -0.42 -4.05 -12.25
C MET A 143 -0.26 -2.56 -11.91
N PRO A 144 0.62 -2.19 -10.99
CA PRO A 144 0.92 -0.79 -10.68
C PRO A 144 1.59 -0.08 -11.86
N LYS A 145 1.54 1.26 -11.86
CA LYS A 145 2.04 2.07 -12.99
C LYS A 145 3.56 2.03 -13.13
N SER A 146 4.29 1.81 -12.04
CA SER A 146 5.74 1.70 -12.03
C SER A 146 6.22 0.80 -10.89
N ILE A 147 7.48 0.38 -10.96
CA ILE A 147 8.10 -0.42 -9.90
C ILE A 147 8.26 0.39 -8.62
N GLU A 148 8.49 1.70 -8.71
CA GLU A 148 8.57 2.60 -7.56
C GLU A 148 7.23 2.67 -6.83
N ASN A 149 6.12 2.79 -7.56
CA ASN A 149 4.78 2.77 -6.98
C ASN A 149 4.53 1.43 -6.29
N TYR A 150 4.85 0.32 -6.97
CA TYR A 150 4.73 -1.02 -6.39
C TYR A 150 5.49 -1.15 -5.07
N TYR A 151 6.74 -0.69 -5.06
CA TYR A 151 7.59 -0.72 -3.86
C TYR A 151 7.01 0.14 -2.72
N GLN A 152 6.54 1.36 -3.01
CA GLN A 152 5.93 2.23 -2.01
C GLN A 152 4.63 1.65 -1.44
N GLU A 153 3.82 1.02 -2.28
CA GLU A 153 2.54 0.42 -1.90
C GLU A 153 2.77 -0.86 -1.08
N THR A 154 3.63 -1.76 -1.52
CA THR A 154 4.00 -2.97 -0.76
C THR A 154 4.72 -2.65 0.55
N GLY A 155 5.50 -1.57 0.57
CA GLY A 155 6.22 -1.08 1.76
C GLY A 155 5.31 -0.67 2.93
N ARG A 156 3.98 -0.68 2.75
CA ARG A 156 3.01 -0.48 3.84
C ARG A 156 2.79 -1.73 4.68
N ALA A 157 3.10 -2.91 4.14
CA ALA A 157 3.00 -4.14 4.89
C ALA A 157 4.14 -4.28 5.91
N GLY A 158 3.84 -4.86 7.06
CA GLY A 158 4.84 -5.29 8.05
C GLY A 158 5.78 -4.20 8.54
N ARG A 159 5.30 -2.98 8.77
CA ARG A 159 6.15 -1.88 9.28
C ARG A 159 6.62 -2.12 10.71
N ASP A 160 5.91 -2.94 11.44
CA ASP A 160 6.28 -3.42 12.78
C ASP A 160 7.38 -4.50 12.77
N GLY A 161 7.89 -4.86 11.59
CA GLY A 161 8.91 -5.90 11.42
C GLY A 161 8.36 -7.33 11.35
N LEU A 162 7.07 -7.53 11.58
CA LEU A 162 6.43 -8.84 11.44
C LEU A 162 6.15 -9.17 9.97
N GLU A 163 5.90 -10.45 9.70
CA GLU A 163 5.66 -10.94 8.35
C GLU A 163 4.49 -10.23 7.65
N GLY A 164 4.72 -9.86 6.41
CA GLY A 164 3.72 -9.30 5.51
C GLY A 164 3.73 -10.02 4.16
N LYS A 165 2.55 -10.17 3.55
CA LYS A 165 2.40 -10.79 2.24
C LYS A 165 1.98 -9.77 1.19
N CYS A 166 2.72 -9.72 0.07
CA CYS A 166 2.45 -8.85 -1.08
C CYS A 166 2.08 -9.72 -2.28
N ILE A 167 0.85 -9.60 -2.77
CA ILE A 167 0.33 -10.42 -3.87
C ILE A 167 0.00 -9.51 -5.05
N LEU A 168 0.47 -9.87 -6.24
CA LEU A 168 0.16 -9.20 -7.51
C LEU A 168 -0.61 -10.16 -8.44
N PHE A 169 -1.76 -9.68 -8.97
CA PHE A 169 -2.60 -10.36 -9.96
C PHE A 169 -2.47 -9.76 -11.35
#